data_b0c22a89d385a720c2641008da1f486e
#
_entry.id   b0c22a89d385a720c2641008da1f486e
#
_cell.length_a   1.000
_cell.length_b   1.000
_cell.length_c   1.000
_cell.angle_alpha   90.00
_cell.angle_beta   90.00
_cell.angle_gamma   90.00
#
_symmetry.space_group_name_H-M   'P 1'
#
loop_
_entity.id
_entity.type
_entity.pdbx_description
1 polymer ?
#
loop_
_entity_poly.entity_id
_entity_poly.type
_entity_poly.pdbx_seq_one_letter_code
_entity_poly.pdbx_strand_id
1 'polypeptide(L)'
;AIPGCGYPIEKWSDLIDDPQYGGPLLYNDYSYTGYEWHDAGNTELASGIIDGGAYWNGGHAISNYYMEDFSSASYETQLAVSTGTAEGAGHDGSKNFCVQNGYVDDKSWKTVIPYFYFADNVERVVDHMYVTNTSYAYNSLVNGDGFSTPAGDDTWYKIVATGYDVEGNVTATTEFMLCDGKDKIVNEWTKFDLSCLG
;
A
#
# COMPACT_ATOMS: atom_id res chain seq x y z
N ALA A 1 -18.76 0.25 0.32
CA ALA A 1 -18.20 1.56 0.72
C ALA A 1 -16.72 1.44 0.95
N ILE A 2 -15.94 2.43 0.55
CA ILE A 2 -14.54 2.51 0.98
C ILE A 2 -14.53 3.02 2.40
N PRO A 3 -13.86 2.32 3.33
CA PRO A 3 -13.77 2.74 4.70
C PRO A 3 -13.23 4.16 4.83
N GLY A 4 -13.88 5.00 5.65
CA GLY A 4 -13.48 6.38 5.88
C GLY A 4 -13.94 7.40 4.84
N CYS A 5 -14.51 6.99 3.70
CA CYS A 5 -14.96 7.92 2.66
C CYS A 5 -16.41 8.37 2.82
N GLY A 6 -17.21 7.65 3.58
CA GLY A 6 -18.62 7.99 3.80
C GLY A 6 -19.55 7.77 2.62
N TYR A 7 -19.06 7.20 1.50
CA TYR A 7 -19.85 6.85 0.32
C TYR A 7 -19.37 5.53 -0.31
N PRO A 8 -20.24 4.80 -0.99
CA PRO A 8 -19.86 3.53 -1.59
C PRO A 8 -19.02 3.77 -2.84
N ILE A 9 -17.80 3.26 -2.81
CA ILE A 9 -16.91 3.17 -3.98
C ILE A 9 -16.54 1.68 -4.11
N GLU A 10 -16.76 1.12 -5.27
CA GLU A 10 -16.59 -0.30 -5.50
C GLU A 10 -15.41 -0.60 -6.42
N LYS A 11 -14.97 0.38 -7.19
CA LYS A 11 -13.94 0.22 -8.20
C LYS A 11 -12.87 1.29 -8.10
N TRP A 12 -11.67 0.93 -8.46
CA TRP A 12 -10.54 1.84 -8.55
C TRP A 12 -10.79 3.04 -9.44
N SER A 13 -11.40 2.82 -10.60
CA SER A 13 -11.73 3.88 -11.54
C SER A 13 -12.61 4.98 -10.94
N ASP A 14 -13.36 4.67 -9.90
CA ASP A 14 -14.23 5.65 -9.24
C ASP A 14 -13.41 6.66 -8.41
N LEU A 15 -12.16 6.32 -8.08
CA LEU A 15 -11.28 7.08 -7.20
C LEU A 15 -10.13 7.75 -7.91
N ILE A 16 -9.73 7.25 -9.07
CA ILE A 16 -8.45 7.60 -9.70
C ILE A 16 -8.30 9.08 -9.98
N ASP A 17 -9.41 9.76 -10.25
CA ASP A 17 -9.47 11.20 -10.51
C ASP A 17 -10.16 11.99 -9.38
N ASP A 18 -10.53 11.36 -8.27
CA ASP A 18 -11.15 12.05 -7.16
C ASP A 18 -10.11 12.64 -6.21
N PRO A 19 -9.86 13.97 -6.26
CA PRO A 19 -8.87 14.61 -5.40
C PRO A 19 -9.33 14.74 -3.94
N GLN A 20 -10.60 14.43 -3.66
CA GLN A 20 -11.15 14.49 -2.31
C GLN A 20 -11.04 13.16 -1.59
N TYR A 21 -10.79 12.08 -2.33
CA TYR A 21 -10.55 10.81 -1.71
C TYR A 21 -9.18 10.80 -1.03
N GLY A 22 -9.19 10.39 0.19
CA GLY A 22 -8.03 10.28 1.03
C GLY A 22 -8.43 10.62 2.46
N GLY A 23 -7.82 10.01 3.38
CA GLY A 23 -8.16 10.23 4.78
C GLY A 23 -7.06 9.72 5.69
N PRO A 24 -7.00 10.23 6.90
CA PRO A 24 -5.95 9.89 7.84
C PRO A 24 -6.02 8.44 8.29
N LEU A 25 -7.20 7.82 8.27
CA LEU A 25 -7.41 6.53 8.91
C LEU A 25 -8.64 5.80 8.38
N LEU A 26 -8.55 4.48 8.25
CA LEU A 26 -9.68 3.59 7.99
C LEU A 26 -10.32 3.01 9.26
N TYR A 27 -9.94 3.49 10.43
CA TYR A 27 -10.52 3.07 11.71
C TYR A 27 -11.94 3.58 11.90
N ASN A 28 -12.73 2.82 12.64
CA ASN A 28 -14.12 3.15 12.99
C ASN A 28 -15.07 3.25 11.81
N ASP A 29 -14.69 2.76 10.65
CA ASP A 29 -15.66 2.53 9.58
C ASP A 29 -16.28 1.14 9.77
N TYR A 30 -17.58 1.12 9.97
CA TYR A 30 -18.36 -0.10 10.21
C TYR A 30 -19.08 -0.57 8.96
N SER A 31 -18.71 -0.09 7.80
CA SER A 31 -19.43 -0.44 6.56
C SER A 31 -19.24 -1.89 6.10
N TYR A 32 -18.22 -2.57 6.55
CA TYR A 32 -17.92 -3.99 6.36
C TYR A 32 -17.95 -4.54 4.94
N THR A 33 -18.34 -3.75 4.01
CA THR A 33 -18.28 -4.12 2.61
C THR A 33 -16.94 -3.70 2.09
N GLY A 34 -16.00 -4.62 2.02
CA GLY A 34 -14.76 -4.40 1.30
C GLY A 34 -15.05 -3.81 -0.08
N TYR A 35 -14.07 -3.27 -0.71
CA TYR A 35 -14.21 -2.81 -2.10
C TYR A 35 -13.15 -3.48 -2.96
N GLU A 36 -13.46 -3.59 -4.21
CA GLU A 36 -12.57 -4.02 -5.26
C GLU A 36 -12.37 -2.86 -6.21
N TRP A 37 -11.16 -2.63 -6.65
CA TRP A 37 -10.87 -1.58 -7.62
C TRP A 37 -10.27 -2.18 -8.90
N HIS A 38 -10.47 -1.47 -10.00
CA HIS A 38 -9.89 -1.78 -11.30
C HIS A 38 -9.17 -0.56 -11.83
N ASP A 39 -8.09 -0.77 -12.58
CA ASP A 39 -7.38 0.32 -13.20
C ASP A 39 -8.18 0.99 -14.33
N ALA A 40 -7.97 2.30 -14.51
CA ALA A 40 -8.62 3.06 -15.59
C ALA A 40 -7.97 2.82 -16.97
N GLY A 41 -6.83 2.15 -17.01
CA GLY A 41 -6.06 1.89 -18.23
C GLY A 41 -6.52 0.69 -19.05
N ASN A 42 -7.59 0.02 -18.66
CA ASN A 42 -8.10 -1.21 -19.27
C ASN A 42 -7.10 -2.37 -19.31
N THR A 43 -6.25 -2.47 -18.31
CA THR A 43 -5.35 -3.61 -18.14
C THR A 43 -6.00 -4.72 -17.33
N GLU A 44 -7.22 -4.52 -16.87
CA GLU A 44 -7.98 -5.43 -15.99
C GLU A 44 -7.28 -5.70 -14.64
N LEU A 45 -6.32 -4.85 -14.25
CA LEU A 45 -5.65 -4.95 -12.97
C LEU A 45 -6.64 -4.60 -11.84
N ALA A 46 -6.73 -5.49 -10.88
CA ALA A 46 -7.66 -5.38 -9.76
C ALA A 46 -7.00 -5.73 -8.43
N SER A 47 -7.59 -5.27 -7.38
CA SER A 47 -7.26 -5.63 -6.00
C SER A 47 -8.44 -5.34 -5.08
N GLY A 48 -8.33 -5.78 -3.83
CA GLY A 48 -9.34 -5.55 -2.82
C GLY A 48 -8.76 -5.13 -1.48
N ILE A 49 -9.65 -4.71 -0.61
CA ILE A 49 -9.36 -4.47 0.80
C ILE A 49 -9.72 -5.72 1.61
N ILE A 50 -8.93 -6.01 2.65
CA ILE A 50 -9.23 -7.09 3.58
C ILE A 50 -9.93 -6.49 4.79
N ASP A 51 -11.18 -6.86 4.95
CA ASP A 51 -12.03 -6.38 6.04
C ASP A 51 -11.65 -7.09 7.37
N GLY A 52 -11.42 -6.30 8.39
CA GLY A 52 -11.18 -6.76 9.77
C GLY A 52 -12.36 -6.59 10.70
N GLY A 53 -13.52 -6.24 10.16
CA GLY A 53 -14.74 -5.99 10.90
C GLY A 53 -14.90 -4.50 11.24
N ALA A 54 -14.20 -3.96 12.20
CA ALA A 54 -14.29 -2.55 12.60
C ALA A 54 -13.10 -1.71 12.12
N TYR A 55 -12.21 -2.29 11.33
CA TYR A 55 -10.97 -1.64 10.91
C TYR A 55 -10.42 -2.31 9.64
N TRP A 56 -9.54 -1.60 8.95
CA TRP A 56 -8.79 -2.14 7.83
C TRP A 56 -7.79 -3.20 8.31
N ASN A 57 -7.98 -4.42 7.85
CA ASN A 57 -7.18 -5.58 8.26
C ASN A 57 -6.20 -6.05 7.18
N GLY A 58 -5.98 -5.24 6.17
CA GLY A 58 -5.04 -5.54 5.10
C GLY A 58 -5.59 -5.30 3.72
N GLY A 59 -4.84 -5.70 2.70
CA GLY A 59 -5.14 -5.43 1.31
C GLY A 59 -4.61 -4.07 0.85
N HIS A 60 -5.24 -3.50 -0.15
CA HIS A 60 -4.85 -2.24 -0.75
C HIS A 60 -5.95 -1.20 -0.62
N ALA A 61 -5.61 -0.02 -0.16
CA ALA A 61 -6.50 1.12 -0.07
C ALA A 61 -6.00 2.27 -0.94
N ILE A 62 -6.94 3.03 -1.51
CA ILE A 62 -6.62 4.21 -2.30
C ILE A 62 -6.55 5.41 -1.39
N SER A 63 -5.56 6.24 -1.62
CA SER A 63 -5.37 7.49 -0.90
C SER A 63 -4.83 8.58 -1.81
N ASN A 64 -5.05 9.81 -1.42
CA ASN A 64 -4.39 11.01 -1.92
C ASN A 64 -3.86 11.87 -0.77
N TYR A 65 -3.74 11.27 0.41
CA TYR A 65 -3.41 12.02 1.62
C TYR A 65 -1.90 12.31 1.67
N TYR A 66 -1.56 13.60 1.55
CA TYR A 66 -0.21 14.13 1.71
C TYR A 66 0.00 14.69 3.11
N MET A 67 1.14 14.41 3.70
CA MET A 67 1.53 14.91 5.01
C MET A 67 2.96 15.48 4.92
N GLU A 68 3.09 16.81 4.96
CA GLU A 68 4.40 17.46 4.85
C GLU A 68 5.31 17.12 6.03
N ASP A 69 4.77 17.18 7.24
CA ASP A 69 5.50 16.83 8.46
C ASP A 69 5.22 15.38 8.89
N PHE A 70 6.08 14.46 8.44
CA PHE A 70 5.97 13.06 8.81
C PHE A 70 6.20 12.80 10.29
N SER A 71 6.83 13.72 11.04
CA SER A 71 7.14 13.50 12.47
C SER A 71 5.88 13.42 13.33
N SER A 72 4.77 13.94 12.83
CA SER A 72 3.45 13.83 13.46
C SER A 72 2.64 12.61 13.02
N ALA A 73 3.19 11.79 12.11
CA ALA A 73 2.48 10.63 11.60
C ALA A 73 2.36 9.52 12.68
N SER A 74 1.21 8.90 12.70
CA SER A 74 0.85 7.82 13.61
C SER A 74 -0.04 6.79 12.92
N TYR A 75 -0.47 5.76 13.66
CA TYR A 75 -1.45 4.81 13.14
C TYR A 75 -2.77 5.49 12.71
N GLU A 76 -3.08 6.67 13.19
CA GLU A 76 -4.26 7.46 12.79
C GLU A 76 -4.08 8.12 11.42
N THR A 77 -2.87 8.17 10.88
CA THR A 77 -2.54 8.77 9.59
C THR A 77 -1.89 7.76 8.62
N GLN A 78 -2.16 6.49 8.80
CA GLN A 78 -1.52 5.40 8.05
C GLN A 78 -1.72 5.41 6.53
N LEU A 79 -2.66 6.23 6.01
CA LEU A 79 -2.88 6.40 4.58
C LEU A 79 -2.07 7.56 3.98
N ALA A 80 -1.26 8.25 4.77
CA ALA A 80 -0.48 9.37 4.30
C ALA A 80 0.89 8.95 3.75
N VAL A 81 1.38 9.74 2.79
CA VAL A 81 2.79 9.76 2.37
C VAL A 81 3.36 11.16 2.56
N SER A 82 4.68 11.25 2.76
CA SER A 82 5.40 12.53 2.92
C SER A 82 6.28 12.84 1.71
N THR A 83 6.14 12.06 0.63
CA THR A 83 6.79 12.31 -0.65
C THR A 83 5.79 12.89 -1.64
N GLY A 84 6.27 13.63 -2.63
CA GLY A 84 5.42 14.37 -3.56
C GLY A 84 5.00 15.73 -3.02
N THR A 85 3.82 16.18 -3.39
CA THR A 85 3.23 17.47 -2.98
C THR A 85 1.76 17.32 -2.60
N ALA A 86 1.19 18.37 -2.02
CA ALA A 86 -0.24 18.39 -1.68
C ALA A 86 -1.16 18.27 -2.92
N GLU A 87 -0.68 18.68 -4.10
CA GLU A 87 -1.41 18.61 -5.37
C GLU A 87 -1.26 17.25 -6.06
N GLY A 88 -0.20 16.48 -5.72
CA GLY A 88 0.09 15.19 -6.31
C GLY A 88 1.12 14.43 -5.49
N ALA A 89 0.64 13.64 -4.53
CA ALA A 89 1.47 12.89 -3.62
C ALA A 89 1.94 11.54 -4.19
N GLY A 90 1.31 11.05 -5.25
CA GLY A 90 1.70 9.82 -5.93
C GLY A 90 2.92 10.01 -6.83
N HIS A 91 3.43 8.91 -7.39
CA HIS A 91 4.56 8.94 -8.33
C HIS A 91 4.25 9.85 -9.53
N ASP A 92 5.27 10.62 -9.95
CA ASP A 92 5.18 11.61 -11.05
C ASP A 92 4.04 12.63 -10.89
N GLY A 93 3.69 12.97 -9.64
CA GLY A 93 2.64 13.94 -9.36
C GLY A 93 1.22 13.38 -9.56
N SER A 94 1.07 12.08 -9.61
CA SER A 94 -0.25 11.44 -9.58
C SER A 94 -1.03 11.88 -8.35
N LYS A 95 -2.32 12.15 -8.51
CA LYS A 95 -3.18 12.57 -7.40
C LYS A 95 -3.41 11.45 -6.41
N ASN A 96 -3.58 10.22 -6.90
CA ASN A 96 -3.89 9.06 -6.09
C ASN A 96 -2.72 8.07 -6.09
N PHE A 97 -2.62 7.33 -5.01
CA PHE A 97 -1.70 6.22 -4.85
C PHE A 97 -2.38 5.09 -4.06
N CYS A 98 -1.77 3.93 -4.07
CA CYS A 98 -2.25 2.76 -3.35
C CYS A 98 -1.43 2.57 -2.08
N VAL A 99 -2.09 2.40 -0.96
CA VAL A 99 -1.46 2.03 0.32
C VAL A 99 -1.66 0.56 0.55
N GLN A 100 -0.57 -0.16 0.73
CA GLN A 100 -0.57 -1.58 1.03
C GLN A 100 -0.51 -1.80 2.54
N ASN A 101 -1.38 -2.65 3.05
CA ASN A 101 -1.29 -3.20 4.39
C ASN A 101 -1.27 -4.73 4.33
N GLY A 102 -0.14 -5.30 4.70
CA GLY A 102 0.03 -6.74 4.76
C GLY A 102 1.20 -7.10 5.65
N TYR A 103 1.13 -8.29 6.22
CA TYR A 103 2.20 -8.80 7.07
C TYR A 103 2.21 -10.32 7.10
N VAL A 104 3.39 -10.86 7.36
CA VAL A 104 3.59 -12.27 7.70
C VAL A 104 4.20 -12.30 9.09
N ASP A 105 3.50 -12.92 10.02
CA ASP A 105 3.99 -13.11 11.39
C ASP A 105 3.99 -14.60 11.72
N ASP A 106 5.18 -15.15 11.88
CA ASP A 106 5.40 -16.55 12.20
C ASP A 106 5.09 -16.91 13.67
N LYS A 107 4.87 -15.89 14.50
CA LYS A 107 4.52 -16.03 15.92
C LYS A 107 3.03 -15.88 16.16
N SER A 108 2.35 -15.13 15.33
CA SER A 108 0.91 -15.02 15.33
C SER A 108 0.34 -15.98 14.28
N TRP A 109 -0.79 -16.53 14.57
CA TRP A 109 -1.55 -17.40 13.67
C TRP A 109 -2.24 -16.63 12.53
N LYS A 110 -1.83 -15.39 12.26
CA LYS A 110 -2.48 -14.49 11.32
C LYS A 110 -1.49 -13.95 10.30
N THR A 111 -1.67 -14.35 9.07
CA THR A 111 -0.95 -13.82 7.91
C THR A 111 -1.93 -13.10 7.01
N VAL A 112 -1.58 -11.88 6.60
CA VAL A 112 -2.35 -11.09 5.65
C VAL A 112 -1.44 -10.78 4.46
N ILE A 113 -1.79 -11.33 3.30
CA ILE A 113 -1.02 -11.14 2.07
C ILE A 113 -1.91 -10.39 1.08
N PRO A 114 -1.68 -9.10 0.86
CA PRO A 114 -2.33 -8.35 -0.21
C PRO A 114 -1.91 -8.91 -1.57
N TYR A 115 -2.82 -8.84 -2.54
CA TYR A 115 -2.55 -9.32 -3.89
C TYR A 115 -3.21 -8.43 -4.94
N PHE A 116 -2.59 -8.43 -6.11
CA PHE A 116 -3.16 -7.91 -7.35
C PHE A 116 -3.45 -9.08 -8.26
N TYR A 117 -4.45 -8.93 -9.10
CA TYR A 117 -4.81 -9.94 -10.10
C TYR A 117 -5.39 -9.28 -11.35
N PHE A 118 -5.41 -10.01 -12.44
CA PHE A 118 -6.08 -9.57 -13.65
C PHE A 118 -7.48 -10.18 -13.69
N ALA A 119 -8.51 -9.34 -13.68
CA ALA A 119 -9.91 -9.75 -13.52
C ALA A 119 -10.43 -10.60 -14.69
N ASP A 120 -9.80 -10.48 -15.86
CA ASP A 120 -10.12 -11.29 -17.05
C ASP A 120 -9.37 -12.65 -17.10
N ASN A 121 -8.54 -12.95 -16.10
CA ASN A 121 -7.71 -14.15 -16.03
C ASN A 121 -6.74 -14.32 -17.22
N VAL A 122 -6.32 -13.22 -17.83
CA VAL A 122 -5.30 -13.24 -18.89
C VAL A 122 -3.95 -12.93 -18.27
N GLU A 123 -2.98 -13.78 -18.51
CA GLU A 123 -1.60 -13.55 -18.05
C GLU A 123 -1.01 -12.29 -18.66
N ARG A 124 -0.35 -11.50 -17.84
CA ARG A 124 0.37 -10.29 -18.23
C ARG A 124 1.64 -10.14 -17.44
N VAL A 125 2.67 -9.64 -18.08
CA VAL A 125 3.91 -9.28 -17.41
C VAL A 125 3.69 -7.95 -16.65
N VAL A 126 3.98 -7.96 -15.37
CA VAL A 126 4.07 -6.74 -14.57
C VAL A 126 5.53 -6.31 -14.52
N ASP A 127 5.88 -5.29 -15.31
CA ASP A 127 7.27 -4.83 -15.46
C ASP A 127 7.83 -4.22 -14.19
N HIS A 128 7.12 -3.30 -13.58
CA HIS A 128 7.54 -2.63 -12.34
C HIS A 128 6.39 -1.90 -11.65
N MET A 129 6.66 -1.48 -10.42
CA MET A 129 5.87 -0.48 -9.69
C MET A 129 6.79 0.54 -9.04
N TYR A 130 6.23 1.66 -8.59
CA TYR A 130 6.94 2.59 -7.72
C TYR A 130 6.45 2.45 -6.31
N VAL A 131 7.37 2.44 -5.36
CA VAL A 131 7.09 2.20 -3.93
C VAL A 131 7.76 3.23 -3.06
N THR A 132 7.17 3.52 -1.91
CA THR A 132 7.74 4.33 -0.84
C THR A 132 7.16 3.89 0.51
N ASN A 133 7.75 4.30 1.61
CA ASN A 133 7.13 4.15 2.91
C ASN A 133 5.95 5.13 3.07
N THR A 134 4.91 4.73 3.80
CA THR A 134 3.93 5.69 4.31
C THR A 134 4.58 6.62 5.33
N SER A 135 3.99 7.79 5.55
CA SER A 135 4.48 8.73 6.57
C SER A 135 4.59 8.08 7.95
N TYR A 136 3.63 7.22 8.30
CA TYR A 136 3.65 6.48 9.56
C TYR A 136 4.82 5.49 9.63
N ALA A 137 4.99 4.65 8.61
CA ALA A 137 6.10 3.70 8.59
C ALA A 137 7.47 4.42 8.62
N TYR A 138 7.60 5.50 7.85
CA TYR A 138 8.82 6.31 7.83
C TYR A 138 9.09 6.95 9.19
N ASN A 139 8.08 7.55 9.82
CA ASN A 139 8.21 8.12 11.16
C ASN A 139 8.62 7.07 12.20
N SER A 140 7.97 5.90 12.18
CA SER A 140 8.30 4.80 13.10
C SER A 140 9.74 4.33 12.94
N LEU A 141 10.25 4.25 11.71
CA LEU A 141 11.63 3.86 11.42
C LEU A 141 12.64 4.94 11.82
N VAL A 142 12.32 6.22 11.64
CA VAL A 142 13.25 7.34 11.93
C VAL A 142 13.22 7.74 13.41
N ASN A 143 12.05 7.90 13.99
CA ASN A 143 11.86 8.48 15.32
C ASN A 143 11.36 7.49 16.36
N GLY A 144 10.81 6.35 15.92
CA GLY A 144 9.99 5.48 16.76
C GLY A 144 8.56 6.03 16.93
N ASP A 145 7.67 5.21 17.45
CA ASP A 145 6.25 5.55 17.59
C ASP A 145 5.67 5.21 18.97
N GLY A 146 6.52 4.89 19.93
CA GLY A 146 6.14 4.46 21.26
C GLY A 146 5.89 2.94 21.39
N PHE A 147 5.71 2.24 20.27
CA PHE A 147 5.63 0.77 20.20
C PHE A 147 6.92 0.18 19.64
N SER A 148 7.55 0.86 18.71
CA SER A 148 8.84 0.52 18.11
C SER A 148 9.90 1.58 18.42
N THR A 149 11.15 1.13 18.48
CA THR A 149 12.31 2.01 18.57
C THR A 149 12.74 2.42 17.16
N PRO A 150 13.46 3.57 17.02
CA PRO A 150 14.06 3.94 15.75
C PRO A 150 14.94 2.83 15.15
N ALA A 151 15.06 2.83 13.84
CA ALA A 151 15.89 1.87 13.14
C ALA A 151 17.35 1.93 13.58
N GLY A 152 17.94 0.77 13.82
CA GLY A 152 19.37 0.57 14.05
C GLY A 152 20.08 0.04 12.81
N ASP A 153 21.37 -0.29 12.96
CA ASP A 153 22.18 -0.77 11.84
C ASP A 153 21.69 -2.10 11.25
N ASP A 154 21.08 -2.96 12.08
CA ASP A 154 20.55 -4.27 11.68
C ASP A 154 19.04 -4.27 11.39
N THR A 155 18.40 -3.12 11.40
CA THR A 155 16.95 -3.03 11.09
C THR A 155 16.71 -3.21 9.61
N TRP A 156 15.74 -4.02 9.27
CA TRP A 156 15.27 -4.15 7.89
C TRP A 156 13.76 -4.18 7.80
N TYR A 157 13.27 -3.63 6.68
CA TYR A 157 11.86 -3.69 6.31
C TYR A 157 11.77 -3.81 4.78
N LYS A 158 11.04 -4.79 4.28
CA LYS A 158 11.00 -5.06 2.84
C LYS A 158 9.62 -5.48 2.34
N ILE A 159 9.43 -5.28 1.06
CA ILE A 159 8.34 -5.90 0.29
C ILE A 159 8.89 -7.16 -0.35
N VAL A 160 8.12 -8.24 -0.31
CA VAL A 160 8.37 -9.46 -1.07
C VAL A 160 7.21 -9.62 -2.04
N ALA A 161 7.51 -9.67 -3.33
CA ALA A 161 6.53 -9.90 -4.38
C ALA A 161 6.70 -11.31 -4.96
N THR A 162 5.62 -12.05 -5.05
CA THR A 162 5.58 -13.39 -5.64
C THR A 162 4.60 -13.40 -6.79
N GLY A 163 5.06 -13.82 -7.97
CA GLY A 163 4.22 -14.01 -9.14
C GLY A 163 3.59 -15.40 -9.16
N TYR A 164 2.40 -15.48 -9.72
CA TYR A 164 1.66 -16.72 -9.94
C TYR A 164 1.12 -16.75 -11.37
N ASP A 165 1.18 -17.93 -12.00
CA ASP A 165 0.50 -18.18 -13.27
C ASP A 165 -1.02 -18.42 -13.07
N VAL A 166 -1.76 -18.59 -14.17
CA VAL A 166 -3.21 -18.84 -14.12
C VAL A 166 -3.59 -20.16 -13.44
N GLU A 167 -2.68 -21.11 -13.35
CA GLU A 167 -2.87 -22.35 -12.63
C GLU A 167 -2.55 -22.22 -11.12
N GLY A 168 -2.04 -21.06 -10.69
CA GLY A 168 -1.65 -20.79 -9.30
C GLY A 168 -0.26 -21.31 -8.91
N ASN A 169 0.59 -21.63 -9.89
CA ASN A 169 1.97 -21.99 -9.60
C ASN A 169 2.81 -20.72 -9.44
N VAL A 170 3.78 -20.77 -8.53
CA VAL A 170 4.74 -19.68 -8.35
C VAL A 170 5.65 -19.58 -9.57
N THR A 171 5.69 -18.41 -10.20
CA THR A 171 6.60 -18.13 -11.32
C THR A 171 7.96 -17.66 -10.84
N ALA A 172 8.00 -16.67 -9.97
CA ALA A 172 9.21 -16.16 -9.33
C ALA A 172 8.88 -15.35 -8.07
N THR A 173 9.94 -14.94 -7.36
CA THR A 173 9.84 -14.05 -6.20
C THR A 173 10.96 -13.01 -6.28
N THR A 174 10.65 -11.77 -5.95
CA THR A 174 11.61 -10.66 -5.85
C THR A 174 11.36 -9.83 -4.61
N GLU A 175 12.36 -9.03 -4.21
CA GLU A 175 12.31 -8.25 -2.97
C GLU A 175 12.70 -6.80 -3.23
N PHE A 176 12.16 -5.89 -2.43
CA PHE A 176 12.55 -4.49 -2.37
C PHE A 176 12.71 -4.05 -0.91
N MET A 177 13.89 -3.51 -0.57
CA MET A 177 14.18 -3.00 0.77
C MET A 177 13.62 -1.60 0.96
N LEU A 178 12.62 -1.45 1.83
CA LEU A 178 12.08 -0.16 2.26
C LEU A 178 12.92 0.46 3.41
N CYS A 179 13.65 -0.38 4.13
CA CYS A 179 14.66 0.00 5.11
C CYS A 179 15.77 -1.04 5.11
N ASP A 180 17.03 -0.60 5.05
CA ASP A 180 18.24 -1.44 5.13
C ASP A 180 19.24 -0.71 6.03
N GLY A 181 19.06 -0.83 7.35
CA GLY A 181 19.73 -0.04 8.36
C GLY A 181 19.18 1.38 8.49
N LYS A 182 19.62 2.07 9.53
CA LYS A 182 19.13 3.42 9.88
C LYS A 182 19.44 4.50 8.82
N ASP A 183 20.43 4.28 7.96
CA ASP A 183 20.89 5.25 6.97
C ASP A 183 20.26 5.05 5.58
N LYS A 184 19.46 4.00 5.41
CA LYS A 184 18.82 3.66 4.14
C LYS A 184 17.33 3.37 4.36
N ILE A 185 16.57 4.42 4.63
CA ILE A 185 15.13 4.36 4.79
C ILE A 185 14.49 5.10 3.62
N VAL A 186 13.71 4.38 2.82
CA VAL A 186 13.09 4.94 1.61
C VAL A 186 12.01 5.96 1.99
N ASN A 187 12.10 7.17 1.43
CA ASN A 187 11.08 8.22 1.55
C ASN A 187 10.84 8.94 0.21
N GLU A 188 11.13 8.28 -0.89
CA GLU A 188 10.88 8.75 -2.25
C GLU A 188 10.28 7.62 -3.07
N TRP A 189 9.45 7.97 -4.07
CA TRP A 189 8.93 6.98 -4.99
C TRP A 189 10.10 6.32 -5.76
N THR A 190 10.37 5.08 -5.45
CA THR A 190 11.50 4.31 -5.98
C THR A 190 11.01 3.15 -6.83
N LYS A 191 11.61 2.95 -7.98
CA LYS A 191 11.25 1.86 -8.90
C LYS A 191 11.58 0.51 -8.27
N PHE A 192 10.58 -0.35 -8.23
CA PHE A 192 10.71 -1.76 -7.89
C PHE A 192 10.49 -2.60 -9.15
N ASP A 193 11.52 -3.28 -9.60
CA ASP A 193 11.49 -4.14 -10.78
C ASP A 193 10.75 -5.44 -10.46
N LEU A 194 9.73 -5.74 -11.23
CA LEU A 194 8.90 -6.95 -11.11
C LEU A 194 8.97 -7.83 -12.36
N SER A 195 9.79 -7.45 -13.35
CA SER A 195 9.85 -8.11 -14.66
C SER A 195 10.23 -9.59 -14.59
N CYS A 196 10.86 -10.03 -13.49
CA CYS A 196 11.19 -11.44 -13.28
C CYS A 196 9.98 -12.30 -12.86
N LEU A 197 8.85 -11.69 -12.52
CA LEU A 197 7.68 -12.43 -12.03
C LEU A 197 6.89 -13.12 -13.15
N GLY A 198 7.14 -12.78 -14.41
CA GLY A 198 6.51 -13.40 -15.58
C GLY A 198 5.53 -12.51 -16.29
#